data_a0d3761b735f5a5bd1b11cfcfd81c8b0
#
_entry.id   a0d3761b735f5a5bd1b11cfcfd81c8b0
#
_cell.length_a   1.000
_cell.length_b   1.000
_cell.length_c   1.000
_cell.angle_alpha   90.00
_cell.angle_beta   90.00
_cell.angle_gamma   90.00
#
_symmetry.space_group_name_H-M   'P 1'
#
loop_
_entity.id
_entity.type
_entity.pdbx_description
1 polymer ?
#
loop_
_entity_poly.entity_id
_entity_poly.type
_entity_poly.pdbx_seq_one_letter_code
_entity_poly.pdbx_strand_id
1 'polypeptide(L)'
;MKRQVSSGERSASEVLSSAARDGVQPEATLRVSELIGAIPWLGPTRTAKIMQELRISPSKRLGGLGVHQYQRLHEFLVRRQAPRRPAEPETPGSRLVVLAGPTAVGKGTVAGYIREHYPDVQLSVSATTRPPRPGEIDGVTYFFLTDEQFDRMVEAGQFLEWATVHNAYRYGTPRAPIENALATGRSVLLEIDIQGARQVRQAFPEARLVFLLPPTWDELVRRLVGRGTEGPEEQARRLETAKVELAAQEEFDATVVNTDVPEAAREVVDLMTA
;
A
#
# COMPACT_ATOMS: atom_id res chain seq x y z
N MET A 1 -0.80 21.77 23.52
CA MET A 1 -0.78 21.70 22.05
C MET A 1 0.03 20.52 21.51
N LYS A 2 1.38 20.45 21.59
CA LYS A 2 2.16 19.32 21.06
C LYS A 2 1.69 17.95 21.60
N ARG A 3 1.44 17.84 22.91
CA ARG A 3 0.89 16.62 23.54
C ARG A 3 -0.50 16.26 22.99
N GLN A 4 -1.36 17.22 22.78
CA GLN A 4 -2.72 17.00 22.26
C GLN A 4 -2.70 16.53 20.80
N VAL A 5 -1.72 16.98 19.97
CA VAL A 5 -1.53 16.49 18.61
C VAL A 5 -0.94 15.08 18.63
N SER A 6 0.04 14.82 19.50
CA SER A 6 0.67 13.48 19.57
C SER A 6 -0.23 12.41 20.21
N SER A 7 -1.19 12.82 21.07
CA SER A 7 -2.20 11.91 21.66
C SER A 7 -3.47 11.75 20.81
N GLY A 8 -3.58 12.52 19.71
CA GLY A 8 -4.77 12.51 18.86
C GLY A 8 -5.98 13.29 19.42
N GLU A 9 -5.85 13.95 20.58
CA GLU A 9 -6.92 14.77 21.16
C GLU A 9 -7.30 15.99 20.30
N ARG A 10 -6.34 16.54 19.57
CA ARG A 10 -6.53 17.61 18.58
C ARG A 10 -5.77 17.30 17.31
N SER A 11 -6.40 17.56 16.19
CA SER A 11 -5.75 17.40 14.91
C SER A 11 -4.75 18.54 14.62
N ALA A 12 -3.71 18.26 13.86
CA ALA A 12 -2.75 19.29 13.48
C ALA A 12 -3.39 20.36 12.57
N SER A 13 -4.42 20.02 11.77
CA SER A 13 -5.20 20.99 10.98
C SER A 13 -6.05 21.92 11.85
N GLU A 14 -6.64 21.42 12.95
CA GLU A 14 -7.36 22.24 13.90
C GLU A 14 -6.43 23.23 14.60
N VAL A 15 -5.21 22.81 14.98
CA VAL A 15 -4.18 23.69 15.54
C VAL A 15 -3.76 24.77 14.55
N LEU A 16 -3.58 24.41 13.28
CA LEU A 16 -3.26 25.36 12.20
C LEU A 16 -4.41 26.36 12.00
N SER A 17 -5.65 25.88 11.94
CA SER A 17 -6.84 26.73 11.75
C SER A 17 -7.07 27.67 12.94
N SER A 18 -6.79 27.22 14.16
CA SER A 18 -6.84 28.07 15.35
C SER A 18 -5.77 29.17 15.32
N ALA A 19 -4.56 28.86 14.86
CA ALA A 19 -3.48 29.82 14.73
C ALA A 19 -3.76 30.92 13.69
N ALA A 20 -4.62 30.67 12.72
CA ALA A 20 -5.00 31.62 11.66
C ALA A 20 -6.15 32.56 12.08
N ARG A 21 -6.85 32.27 13.18
CA ARG A 21 -7.91 33.14 13.73
C ARG A 21 -7.28 34.18 14.63
N ASP A 22 -7.28 35.43 14.21
CA ASP A 22 -7.04 36.64 15.00
C ASP A 22 -5.66 36.82 15.70
N GLY A 23 -4.58 36.25 15.24
CA GLY A 23 -3.20 36.61 15.60
C GLY A 23 -2.77 36.55 17.08
N VAL A 24 -3.71 36.41 18.03
CA VAL A 24 -3.53 36.47 19.48
C VAL A 24 -3.51 35.09 20.13
N GLN A 25 -3.80 34.06 19.34
CA GLN A 25 -3.91 32.69 19.88
C GLN A 25 -2.53 32.09 20.21
N PRO A 26 -2.41 31.33 21.31
CA PRO A 26 -1.17 30.66 21.70
C PRO A 26 -0.59 29.78 20.58
N GLU A 27 -1.45 29.21 19.73
CA GLU A 27 -1.09 28.41 18.56
C GLU A 27 -0.24 29.19 17.54
N ALA A 28 -0.49 30.49 17.37
CA ALA A 28 0.22 31.34 16.42
C ALA A 28 1.74 31.39 16.70
N THR A 29 2.15 31.18 17.95
CA THR A 29 3.56 31.20 18.37
C THR A 29 4.29 29.89 18.11
N LEU A 30 3.59 28.79 17.86
CA LEU A 30 4.15 27.47 17.60
C LEU A 30 4.91 27.48 16.26
N ARG A 31 6.08 26.82 16.20
CA ARG A 31 6.81 26.66 14.94
C ARG A 31 6.12 25.60 14.08
N VAL A 32 6.12 25.80 12.75
CA VAL A 32 5.58 24.82 11.81
C VAL A 32 6.27 23.46 11.96
N SER A 33 7.61 23.47 12.13
CA SER A 33 8.37 22.24 12.38
C SER A 33 7.97 21.50 13.66
N GLU A 34 7.55 22.23 14.69
CA GLU A 34 7.09 21.64 15.93
C GLU A 34 5.67 21.04 15.82
N LEU A 35 4.81 21.64 14.99
CA LEU A 35 3.49 21.10 14.70
C LEU A 35 3.61 19.82 13.88
N ILE A 36 4.41 19.83 12.80
CA ILE A 36 4.65 18.65 11.96
C ILE A 36 5.32 17.53 12.77
N GLY A 37 6.35 17.85 13.57
CA GLY A 37 7.04 16.88 14.40
C GLY A 37 6.22 16.34 15.59
N ALA A 38 5.09 16.96 15.93
CA ALA A 38 4.15 16.44 16.92
C ALA A 38 3.18 15.41 16.33
N ILE A 39 3.09 15.32 15.00
CA ILE A 39 2.29 14.30 14.34
C ILE A 39 2.97 12.94 14.58
N PRO A 40 2.25 11.92 15.09
CA PRO A 40 2.81 10.60 15.29
C PRO A 40 3.56 10.09 14.05
N TRP A 41 4.72 9.49 14.27
CA TRP A 41 5.57 8.88 13.24
C TRP A 41 6.35 9.86 12.32
N LEU A 42 6.27 11.16 12.53
CA LEU A 42 7.11 12.14 11.85
C LEU A 42 8.34 12.50 12.70
N GLY A 43 9.41 11.76 12.53
CA GLY A 43 10.70 12.06 13.15
C GLY A 43 11.39 13.32 12.58
N PRO A 44 12.48 13.80 13.20
CA PRO A 44 13.15 15.05 12.83
C PRO A 44 13.57 15.15 11.36
N THR A 45 14.10 14.06 10.81
CA THR A 45 14.57 13.99 9.42
C THR A 45 13.41 14.16 8.43
N ARG A 46 12.28 13.51 8.68
CA ARG A 46 11.05 13.65 7.87
C ARG A 46 10.45 15.04 7.98
N THR A 47 10.38 15.56 9.18
CA THR A 47 9.93 16.95 9.42
C THR A 47 10.73 17.94 8.60
N ALA A 48 12.05 17.82 8.58
CA ALA A 48 12.93 18.68 7.80
C ALA A 48 12.66 18.57 6.28
N LYS A 49 12.48 17.35 5.76
CA LYS A 49 12.16 17.11 4.35
C LYS A 49 10.80 17.71 3.96
N ILE A 50 9.77 17.52 4.79
CA ILE A 50 8.43 18.09 4.57
C ILE A 50 8.48 19.62 4.57
N MET A 51 9.21 20.22 5.51
CA MET A 51 9.40 21.68 5.55
C MET A 51 10.01 22.22 4.26
N GLN A 52 10.97 21.49 3.71
CA GLN A 52 11.62 21.82 2.44
C GLN A 52 10.65 21.70 1.25
N GLU A 53 9.89 20.61 1.17
CA GLU A 53 8.87 20.38 0.13
C GLU A 53 7.77 21.45 0.17
N LEU A 54 7.33 21.84 1.37
CA LEU A 54 6.34 22.90 1.57
C LEU A 54 6.93 24.31 1.34
N ARG A 55 8.24 24.43 1.14
CA ARG A 55 8.97 25.69 1.02
C ARG A 55 8.70 26.62 2.21
N ILE A 56 8.75 26.04 3.42
CA ILE A 56 8.57 26.76 4.69
C ILE A 56 9.88 26.69 5.49
N SER A 57 10.38 27.85 5.92
CA SER A 57 11.59 27.91 6.74
C SER A 57 11.41 27.17 8.07
N PRO A 58 12.43 26.43 8.57
CA PRO A 58 12.37 25.73 9.86
C PRO A 58 12.04 26.62 11.06
N SER A 59 12.38 27.91 10.98
CA SER A 59 12.11 28.89 12.04
C SER A 59 10.71 29.52 11.96
N LYS A 60 9.94 29.25 10.88
CA LYS A 60 8.63 29.87 10.63
C LYS A 60 7.59 29.43 11.68
N ARG A 61 6.84 30.42 12.19
CA ARG A 61 5.74 30.20 13.13
C ARG A 61 4.39 30.15 12.39
N LEU A 62 3.39 29.51 12.98
CA LEU A 62 2.08 29.34 12.36
C LEU A 62 1.40 30.69 12.06
N GLY A 63 1.41 31.61 13.00
CA GLY A 63 0.85 32.96 12.80
C GLY A 63 1.62 33.85 11.81
N GLY A 64 2.80 33.44 11.37
CA GLY A 64 3.59 34.18 10.39
C GLY A 64 3.53 33.58 8.99
N LEU A 65 2.69 32.60 8.72
CA LEU A 65 2.52 31.98 7.40
C LEU A 65 1.87 32.95 6.41
N GLY A 66 2.44 33.09 5.23
CA GLY A 66 1.75 33.74 4.10
C GLY A 66 0.66 32.82 3.53
N VAL A 67 -0.29 33.41 2.81
CA VAL A 67 -1.47 32.70 2.27
C VAL A 67 -1.09 31.40 1.55
N HIS A 68 -0.12 31.45 0.65
CA HIS A 68 0.32 30.25 -0.10
C HIS A 68 1.04 29.21 0.77
N GLN A 69 1.76 29.64 1.82
CA GLN A 69 2.39 28.72 2.76
C GLN A 69 1.34 28.04 3.64
N TYR A 70 0.35 28.79 4.08
CA TYR A 70 -0.79 28.29 4.83
C TYR A 70 -1.56 27.25 4.00
N GLN A 71 -1.89 27.56 2.76
CA GLN A 71 -2.61 26.64 1.87
C GLN A 71 -1.86 25.33 1.69
N ARG A 72 -0.57 25.38 1.34
CA ARG A 72 0.24 24.15 1.18
C ARG A 72 0.31 23.32 2.46
N LEU A 73 0.53 23.97 3.60
CA LEU A 73 0.55 23.27 4.89
C LEU A 73 -0.82 22.69 5.24
N HIS A 74 -1.89 23.46 5.02
CA HIS A 74 -3.25 23.01 5.26
C HIS A 74 -3.61 21.80 4.38
N GLU A 75 -3.34 21.84 3.09
CA GLU A 75 -3.54 20.71 2.17
C GLU A 75 -2.74 19.47 2.61
N PHE A 76 -1.48 19.66 2.98
CA PHE A 76 -0.64 18.59 3.51
C PHE A 76 -1.25 17.95 4.76
N LEU A 77 -1.70 18.78 5.70
CA LEU A 77 -2.31 18.31 6.96
C LEU A 77 -3.66 17.65 6.72
N VAL A 78 -4.51 18.21 5.85
CA VAL A 78 -5.82 17.64 5.52
C VAL A 78 -5.68 16.31 4.79
N ARG A 79 -4.75 16.18 3.84
CA ARG A 79 -4.48 14.89 3.18
C ARG A 79 -4.00 13.81 4.15
N ARG A 80 -3.30 14.19 5.21
CA ARG A 80 -2.87 13.27 6.28
C ARG A 80 -3.88 13.10 7.41
N GLN A 81 -4.80 14.03 7.54
CA GLN A 81 -5.90 14.03 8.48
C GLN A 81 -7.24 13.81 7.76
N ALA A 82 -7.24 13.61 6.43
CA ALA A 82 -8.41 13.02 5.81
C ALA A 82 -8.82 11.88 6.73
N PRO A 83 -10.04 11.93 7.32
CA PRO A 83 -10.40 10.94 8.30
C PRO A 83 -10.06 9.60 7.69
N ARG A 84 -9.32 8.75 8.38
CA ARG A 84 -9.57 7.33 8.30
C ARG A 84 -11.08 7.28 8.23
N ARG A 85 -11.64 6.94 7.08
CA ARG A 85 -13.08 6.75 6.87
C ARG A 85 -13.61 6.23 8.19
N PRO A 86 -14.56 6.90 8.87
CA PRO A 86 -14.93 6.52 10.23
C PRO A 86 -15.03 5.02 10.21
N ALA A 87 -14.33 4.36 11.13
CA ALA A 87 -14.24 2.92 11.15
C ALA A 87 -15.66 2.42 10.98
N GLU A 88 -15.98 1.89 9.83
CA GLU A 88 -17.18 1.08 9.70
C GLU A 88 -17.04 0.06 10.82
N PRO A 89 -18.11 -0.28 11.56
CA PRO A 89 -18.04 -1.06 12.79
C PRO A 89 -17.06 -2.22 12.53
N GLU A 90 -16.00 -2.25 13.33
CA GLU A 90 -14.80 -3.07 13.14
C GLU A 90 -15.19 -4.46 12.65
N THR A 91 -15.13 -4.66 11.34
CA THR A 91 -15.12 -6.01 10.80
C THR A 91 -13.84 -6.62 11.37
N PRO A 92 -13.90 -7.72 12.13
CA PRO A 92 -12.72 -8.32 12.73
C PRO A 92 -11.64 -8.39 11.66
N GLY A 93 -10.45 -7.86 11.94
CA GLY A 93 -9.39 -7.71 10.97
C GLY A 93 -9.22 -8.99 10.16
N SER A 94 -9.35 -8.91 8.83
CA SER A 94 -9.23 -10.09 8.00
C SER A 94 -7.79 -10.58 8.04
N ARG A 95 -7.58 -11.79 8.51
CA ARG A 95 -6.26 -12.44 8.48
C ARG A 95 -5.80 -12.80 7.07
N LEU A 96 -6.67 -12.67 6.09
CA LEU A 96 -6.35 -12.80 4.66
C LEU A 96 -6.30 -11.42 4.01
N VAL A 97 -5.12 -10.97 3.66
CA VAL A 97 -4.90 -9.71 2.95
C VAL A 97 -4.39 -9.98 1.55
N VAL A 98 -4.98 -9.32 0.58
CA VAL A 98 -4.58 -9.33 -0.83
C VAL A 98 -3.88 -8.01 -1.13
N LEU A 99 -2.60 -8.06 -1.47
CA LEU A 99 -1.82 -6.92 -1.93
C LEU A 99 -1.82 -6.90 -3.45
N ALA A 100 -2.54 -5.95 -4.02
CA ALA A 100 -2.55 -5.73 -5.47
C ALA A 100 -2.15 -4.28 -5.80
N GLY A 101 -2.11 -3.94 -7.07
CA GLY A 101 -1.72 -2.61 -7.54
C GLY A 101 -1.02 -2.68 -8.89
N PRO A 102 -0.68 -1.53 -9.49
CA PRO A 102 -0.17 -1.48 -10.84
C PRO A 102 1.17 -2.19 -11.00
N THR A 103 1.47 -2.52 -12.26
CA THR A 103 2.79 -3.06 -12.63
C THR A 103 3.89 -2.10 -12.21
N ALA A 104 5.01 -2.62 -11.71
CA ALA A 104 6.18 -1.89 -11.23
C ALA A 104 5.96 -1.00 -9.97
N VAL A 105 4.82 -1.08 -9.30
CA VAL A 105 4.59 -0.32 -8.04
C VAL A 105 5.45 -0.80 -6.88
N GLY A 106 6.01 -2.02 -6.95
CA GLY A 106 6.89 -2.60 -5.92
C GLY A 106 6.21 -3.62 -5.00
N LYS A 107 5.12 -4.26 -5.43
CA LYS A 107 4.44 -5.33 -4.66
C LYS A 107 5.41 -6.39 -4.12
N GLY A 108 6.21 -6.99 -5.01
CA GLY A 108 7.16 -8.04 -4.64
C GLY A 108 8.24 -7.56 -3.67
N THR A 109 8.64 -6.29 -3.72
CA THR A 109 9.59 -5.71 -2.78
C THR A 109 8.97 -5.56 -1.38
N VAL A 110 7.73 -5.09 -1.31
CA VAL A 110 6.98 -4.96 -0.04
C VAL A 110 6.68 -6.35 0.54
N ALA A 111 6.20 -7.28 -0.28
CA ALA A 111 5.93 -8.66 0.14
C ALA A 111 7.21 -9.38 0.60
N GLY A 112 8.33 -9.20 -0.12
CA GLY A 112 9.64 -9.73 0.28
C GLY A 112 10.09 -9.20 1.63
N TYR A 113 9.94 -7.90 1.85
CA TYR A 113 10.24 -7.28 3.14
C TYR A 113 9.36 -7.85 4.28
N ILE A 114 8.05 -8.03 4.03
CA ILE A 114 7.13 -8.64 5.00
C ILE A 114 7.59 -10.06 5.35
N ARG A 115 7.95 -10.86 4.36
CA ARG A 115 8.45 -12.22 4.58
C ARG A 115 9.69 -12.28 5.48
N GLU A 116 10.59 -11.30 5.34
CA GLU A 116 11.85 -11.26 6.10
C GLU A 116 11.67 -10.72 7.53
N HIS A 117 10.73 -9.79 7.75
CA HIS A 117 10.64 -9.03 9.00
C HIS A 117 9.38 -9.34 9.83
N TYR A 118 8.40 -10.06 9.27
CA TYR A 118 7.14 -10.39 9.94
C TYR A 118 6.86 -11.91 9.87
N PRO A 119 7.53 -12.73 10.68
CA PRO A 119 7.47 -14.20 10.60
C PRO A 119 6.08 -14.79 10.87
N ASP A 120 5.20 -14.03 11.53
CA ASP A 120 3.82 -14.42 11.80
C ASP A 120 2.90 -14.27 10.57
N VAL A 121 3.36 -13.59 9.53
CA VAL A 121 2.64 -13.43 8.26
C VAL A 121 3.15 -14.47 7.26
N GLN A 122 2.25 -15.33 6.81
CA GLN A 122 2.54 -16.30 5.76
C GLN A 122 2.29 -15.67 4.39
N LEU A 123 3.31 -15.62 3.52
CA LEU A 123 3.09 -15.31 2.11
C LEU A 123 2.54 -16.53 1.40
N SER A 124 1.56 -16.30 0.52
CA SER A 124 1.07 -17.35 -0.37
C SER A 124 2.15 -17.78 -1.37
N VAL A 125 2.17 -19.07 -1.67
CA VAL A 125 2.98 -19.64 -2.76
C VAL A 125 2.02 -19.96 -3.90
N SER A 126 2.16 -19.29 -5.04
CA SER A 126 1.33 -19.52 -6.23
C SER A 126 1.74 -20.81 -6.95
N ALA A 127 0.79 -21.43 -7.64
CA ALA A 127 1.07 -22.49 -8.60
C ALA A 127 1.25 -21.91 -10.00
N THR A 128 2.04 -22.58 -10.85
CA THR A 128 2.24 -22.17 -12.25
C THR A 128 2.52 -23.38 -13.14
N THR A 129 2.12 -23.28 -14.42
CA THR A 129 2.48 -24.25 -15.46
C THR A 129 3.78 -23.89 -16.17
N ARG A 130 4.41 -22.77 -15.81
CA ARG A 130 5.72 -22.37 -16.32
C ARG A 130 6.81 -23.28 -15.74
N PRO A 131 7.75 -23.74 -16.56
CA PRO A 131 8.93 -24.45 -16.07
C PRO A 131 9.73 -23.61 -15.05
N PRO A 132 10.35 -24.24 -14.03
CA PRO A 132 11.17 -23.54 -13.06
C PRO A 132 12.39 -22.88 -13.73
N ARG A 133 12.75 -21.70 -13.24
CA ARG A 133 13.98 -20.99 -13.63
C ARG A 133 15.12 -21.40 -12.69
N PRO A 134 16.40 -21.19 -13.10
CA PRO A 134 17.53 -21.42 -12.21
C PRO A 134 17.36 -20.70 -10.85
N GLY A 135 17.49 -21.46 -9.77
CA GLY A 135 17.33 -20.95 -8.41
C GLY A 135 15.91 -20.97 -7.84
N GLU A 136 14.89 -21.28 -8.63
CA GLU A 136 13.52 -21.48 -8.14
C GLU A 136 13.35 -22.89 -7.58
N ILE A 137 12.63 -23.00 -6.46
CA ILE A 137 12.42 -24.24 -5.71
C ILE A 137 10.93 -24.53 -5.63
N ASP A 138 10.54 -25.76 -6.00
CA ASP A 138 9.15 -26.22 -5.92
C ASP A 138 8.62 -26.17 -4.48
N GLY A 139 7.39 -25.67 -4.33
CA GLY A 139 6.75 -25.49 -3.03
C GLY A 139 7.28 -24.31 -2.20
N VAL A 140 8.31 -23.60 -2.67
CA VAL A 140 8.89 -22.43 -2.02
C VAL A 140 8.71 -21.16 -2.86
N THR A 141 9.17 -21.20 -4.11
CA THR A 141 9.00 -20.08 -5.05
C THR A 141 7.65 -20.15 -5.74
N TYR A 142 7.34 -21.32 -6.26
CA TYR A 142 6.06 -21.70 -6.87
C TYR A 142 5.79 -23.17 -6.63
N PHE A 143 4.54 -23.60 -6.76
CA PHE A 143 4.19 -24.98 -7.05
C PHE A 143 4.22 -25.14 -8.56
N PHE A 144 5.18 -25.90 -9.07
CA PHE A 144 5.32 -26.13 -10.52
C PHE A 144 4.46 -27.32 -10.93
N LEU A 145 3.43 -27.06 -11.74
CA LEU A 145 2.42 -28.03 -12.14
C LEU A 145 2.51 -28.29 -13.66
N THR A 146 2.12 -29.49 -14.09
CA THR A 146 1.79 -29.72 -15.50
C THR A 146 0.45 -29.07 -15.85
N ASP A 147 0.17 -28.91 -17.16
CA ASP A 147 -1.10 -28.36 -17.60
C ASP A 147 -2.29 -29.23 -17.14
N GLU A 148 -2.14 -30.56 -17.19
CA GLU A 148 -3.18 -31.49 -16.75
C GLU A 148 -3.38 -31.47 -15.22
N GLN A 149 -2.35 -31.20 -14.43
CA GLN A 149 -2.47 -31.01 -12.98
C GLN A 149 -3.23 -29.73 -12.68
N PHE A 150 -2.90 -28.67 -13.40
CA PHE A 150 -3.55 -27.37 -13.23
C PHE A 150 -5.03 -27.46 -13.61
N ASP A 151 -5.37 -28.12 -14.75
CA ASP A 151 -6.75 -28.34 -15.17
C ASP A 151 -7.58 -29.07 -14.12
N ARG A 152 -7.04 -30.17 -13.57
CA ARG A 152 -7.72 -30.90 -12.48
C ARG A 152 -7.97 -30.03 -11.25
N MET A 153 -7.03 -29.14 -10.89
CA MET A 153 -7.20 -28.23 -9.76
C MET A 153 -8.27 -27.16 -10.06
N VAL A 154 -8.34 -26.65 -11.31
CA VAL A 154 -9.38 -25.71 -11.72
C VAL A 154 -10.75 -26.37 -11.66
N GLU A 155 -10.91 -27.56 -12.25
CA GLU A 155 -12.17 -28.32 -12.26
C GLU A 155 -12.65 -28.65 -10.83
N ALA A 156 -11.70 -28.94 -9.94
CA ALA A 156 -11.99 -29.25 -8.54
C ALA A 156 -12.20 -28.00 -7.65
N GLY A 157 -12.14 -26.77 -8.20
CA GLY A 157 -12.28 -25.51 -7.45
C GLY A 157 -11.19 -25.28 -6.40
N GLN A 158 -9.99 -25.81 -6.61
CA GLN A 158 -8.89 -25.79 -5.65
C GLN A 158 -8.06 -24.51 -5.71
N PHE A 159 -8.41 -23.54 -6.53
CA PHE A 159 -7.80 -22.22 -6.56
C PHE A 159 -8.74 -21.17 -5.94
N LEU A 160 -8.13 -20.17 -5.26
CA LEU A 160 -8.82 -18.94 -4.87
C LEU A 160 -8.98 -18.00 -6.07
N GLU A 161 -7.95 -17.94 -6.90
CA GLU A 161 -7.89 -17.22 -8.16
C GLU A 161 -6.93 -17.94 -9.11
N TRP A 162 -7.12 -17.75 -10.41
CA TRP A 162 -6.15 -18.18 -11.43
C TRP A 162 -6.32 -17.37 -12.71
N ALA A 163 -5.24 -17.25 -13.48
CA ALA A 163 -5.23 -16.56 -14.77
C ALA A 163 -4.18 -17.14 -15.71
N THR A 164 -4.42 -16.94 -17.02
CA THR A 164 -3.40 -17.17 -18.06
C THR A 164 -2.64 -15.87 -18.30
N VAL A 165 -1.33 -15.89 -18.14
CA VAL A 165 -0.46 -14.74 -18.28
C VAL A 165 0.28 -14.80 -19.61
N HIS A 166 0.25 -13.71 -20.38
CA HIS A 166 0.87 -13.59 -21.71
C HIS A 166 0.48 -14.70 -22.70
N ASN A 167 -0.74 -15.24 -22.58
CA ASN A 167 -1.28 -16.35 -23.39
C ASN A 167 -0.36 -17.59 -23.45
N ALA A 168 0.51 -17.78 -22.45
CA ALA A 168 1.48 -18.86 -22.44
C ALA A 168 1.41 -19.76 -21.21
N TYR A 169 1.42 -19.18 -20.02
CA TYR A 169 1.48 -19.92 -18.75
C TYR A 169 0.35 -19.52 -17.82
N ARG A 170 -0.08 -20.49 -17.03
CA ARG A 170 -1.11 -20.28 -16.01
C ARG A 170 -0.49 -20.07 -14.65
N TYR A 171 -1.11 -19.23 -13.87
CA TYR A 171 -0.77 -18.95 -12.48
C TYR A 171 -2.05 -18.99 -11.66
N GLY A 172 -1.97 -19.41 -10.41
CA GLY A 172 -3.10 -19.39 -9.51
C GLY A 172 -2.67 -19.60 -8.06
N THR A 173 -3.52 -19.18 -7.15
CA THR A 173 -3.29 -19.32 -5.69
C THR A 173 -4.04 -20.54 -5.17
N PRO A 174 -3.34 -21.63 -4.77
CA PRO A 174 -3.98 -22.81 -4.19
C PRO A 174 -4.74 -22.47 -2.91
N ARG A 175 -5.98 -22.94 -2.79
CA ARG A 175 -6.89 -22.66 -1.67
C ARG A 175 -6.43 -23.32 -0.36
N ALA A 176 -6.09 -24.60 -0.41
CA ALA A 176 -5.84 -25.40 0.80
C ALA A 176 -4.72 -24.88 1.70
N PRO A 177 -3.53 -24.41 1.20
CA PRO A 177 -2.50 -23.81 2.04
C PRO A 177 -2.97 -22.57 2.78
N ILE A 178 -3.82 -21.75 2.14
CA ILE A 178 -4.37 -20.51 2.70
C ILE A 178 -5.36 -20.85 3.83
N GLU A 179 -6.34 -21.72 3.55
CA GLU A 179 -7.35 -22.14 4.52
C GLU A 179 -6.71 -22.80 5.74
N ASN A 180 -5.69 -23.65 5.54
CA ASN A 180 -4.96 -24.29 6.63
C ASN A 180 -4.22 -23.25 7.50
N ALA A 181 -3.58 -22.25 6.90
CA ALA A 181 -2.91 -21.18 7.64
C ALA A 181 -3.90 -20.38 8.48
N LEU A 182 -5.02 -19.98 7.88
CA LEU A 182 -6.08 -19.23 8.56
C LEU A 182 -6.70 -20.05 9.70
N ALA A 183 -6.95 -21.35 9.50
CA ALA A 183 -7.48 -22.26 10.53
C ALA A 183 -6.55 -22.38 11.73
N THR A 184 -5.23 -22.24 11.54
CA THR A 184 -4.24 -22.23 12.62
C THR A 184 -4.04 -20.83 13.24
N GLY A 185 -4.81 -19.84 12.83
CA GLY A 185 -4.77 -18.47 13.35
C GLY A 185 -3.65 -17.62 12.78
N ARG A 186 -2.99 -18.02 11.69
CA ARG A 186 -1.95 -17.24 11.02
C ARG A 186 -2.56 -16.22 10.08
N SER A 187 -1.92 -15.07 9.96
CA SER A 187 -2.24 -14.08 8.91
C SER A 187 -1.59 -14.50 7.60
N VAL A 188 -2.30 -14.27 6.49
CA VAL A 188 -1.85 -14.65 5.14
C VAL A 188 -1.86 -13.43 4.23
N LEU A 189 -0.77 -13.24 3.48
CA LEU A 189 -0.63 -12.23 2.45
C LEU A 189 -0.60 -12.88 1.06
N LEU A 190 -1.51 -12.48 0.20
CA LEU A 190 -1.47 -12.80 -1.23
C LEU A 190 -0.90 -11.60 -2.00
N GLU A 191 0.11 -11.85 -2.83
CA GLU A 191 0.63 -10.89 -3.80
C GLU A 191 0.17 -11.29 -5.19
N ILE A 192 -0.85 -10.62 -5.70
CA ILE A 192 -1.48 -10.95 -6.98
C ILE A 192 -1.79 -9.68 -7.80
N ASP A 193 -2.29 -9.85 -9.01
CA ASP A 193 -2.76 -8.75 -9.84
C ASP A 193 -4.21 -8.35 -9.50
N ILE A 194 -4.72 -7.31 -10.18
CA ILE A 194 -6.06 -6.78 -9.91
C ILE A 194 -7.14 -7.78 -10.32
N GLN A 195 -6.92 -8.58 -11.38
CA GLN A 195 -7.90 -9.58 -11.81
C GLN A 195 -7.99 -10.71 -10.78
N GLY A 196 -6.84 -11.17 -10.27
CA GLY A 196 -6.80 -12.13 -9.19
C GLY A 196 -7.46 -11.61 -7.92
N ALA A 197 -7.24 -10.33 -7.56
CA ALA A 197 -7.90 -9.70 -6.41
C ALA A 197 -9.44 -9.73 -6.53
N ARG A 198 -9.99 -9.46 -7.73
CA ARG A 198 -11.43 -9.56 -7.99
C ARG A 198 -11.97 -10.98 -7.83
N GLN A 199 -11.21 -12.00 -8.27
CA GLN A 199 -11.58 -13.41 -8.08
C GLN A 199 -11.54 -13.79 -6.60
N VAL A 200 -10.50 -13.36 -5.86
CA VAL A 200 -10.42 -13.59 -4.41
C VAL A 200 -11.59 -12.93 -3.69
N ARG A 201 -12.01 -11.71 -4.06
CA ARG A 201 -13.19 -11.06 -3.49
C ARG A 201 -14.44 -11.91 -3.63
N GLN A 202 -14.60 -12.62 -4.77
CA GLN A 202 -15.75 -13.50 -5.01
C GLN A 202 -15.63 -14.82 -4.24
N ALA A 203 -14.42 -15.40 -4.21
CA ALA A 203 -14.16 -16.71 -3.60
C ALA A 203 -14.03 -16.65 -2.07
N PHE A 204 -13.61 -15.50 -1.53
CA PHE A 204 -13.35 -15.25 -0.11
C PHE A 204 -13.72 -13.80 0.24
N PRO A 205 -15.02 -13.49 0.42
CA PRO A 205 -15.52 -12.11 0.61
C PRO A 205 -14.93 -11.40 1.84
N GLU A 206 -14.48 -12.16 2.85
CA GLU A 206 -13.87 -11.63 4.08
C GLU A 206 -12.40 -11.21 3.87
N ALA A 207 -11.79 -11.51 2.71
CA ALA A 207 -10.44 -11.05 2.41
C ALA A 207 -10.39 -9.52 2.35
N ARG A 208 -9.40 -8.92 2.99
CA ARG A 208 -9.15 -7.47 2.86
C ARG A 208 -8.27 -7.20 1.65
N LEU A 209 -8.79 -6.47 0.70
CA LEU A 209 -8.06 -6.07 -0.50
C LEU A 209 -7.35 -4.75 -0.28
N VAL A 210 -6.03 -4.75 -0.42
CA VAL A 210 -5.15 -3.58 -0.23
C VAL A 210 -4.52 -3.20 -1.55
N PHE A 211 -4.70 -1.96 -1.96
CA PHE A 211 -4.12 -1.43 -3.19
C PHE A 211 -2.82 -0.69 -2.89
N LEU A 212 -1.72 -1.14 -3.47
CA LEU A 212 -0.42 -0.47 -3.35
C LEU A 212 -0.31 0.63 -4.40
N LEU A 213 -0.11 1.86 -3.94
CA LEU A 213 0.05 3.04 -4.78
C LEU A 213 1.53 3.44 -4.90
N PRO A 214 1.97 3.94 -6.05
CA PRO A 214 3.27 4.62 -6.14
C PRO A 214 3.21 5.96 -5.39
N PRO A 215 4.36 6.51 -4.97
CA PRO A 215 4.41 7.84 -4.36
C PRO A 215 3.90 8.94 -5.29
N THR A 216 4.23 8.82 -6.58
CA THR A 216 3.79 9.74 -7.66
C THR A 216 3.67 8.95 -8.97
N TRP A 217 2.92 9.51 -9.92
CA TRP A 217 2.87 8.99 -11.29
C TRP A 217 4.26 8.96 -11.94
N ASP A 218 5.05 10.01 -11.78
CA ASP A 218 6.39 10.10 -12.37
C ASP A 218 7.34 9.02 -11.84
N GLU A 219 7.20 8.63 -10.56
CA GLU A 219 7.95 7.52 -9.99
C GLU A 219 7.56 6.19 -10.63
N LEU A 220 6.26 5.96 -10.85
CA LEU A 220 5.78 4.75 -11.52
C LEU A 220 6.28 4.70 -12.96
N VAL A 221 6.19 5.80 -13.70
CA VAL A 221 6.73 5.92 -15.07
C VAL A 221 8.22 5.58 -15.11
N ARG A 222 9.01 6.16 -14.20
CA ARG A 222 10.45 5.91 -14.11
C ARG A 222 10.75 4.43 -13.87
N ARG A 223 9.99 3.75 -13.00
CA ARG A 223 10.15 2.31 -12.73
C ARG A 223 9.71 1.43 -13.90
N LEU A 224 8.68 1.84 -14.65
CA LEU A 224 8.21 1.14 -15.83
C LEU A 224 9.21 1.24 -17.00
N VAL A 225 9.73 2.44 -17.25
CA VAL A 225 10.67 2.72 -18.35
C VAL A 225 12.10 2.32 -18.02
N GLY A 226 12.51 2.39 -16.76
CA GLY A 226 13.89 2.19 -16.30
C GLY A 226 14.45 0.77 -16.45
N ARG A 227 13.65 -0.20 -16.86
CA ARG A 227 14.12 -1.56 -17.23
C ARG A 227 14.77 -1.65 -18.62
N GLY A 228 14.68 -0.58 -19.44
CA GLY A 228 15.64 -0.26 -20.51
C GLY A 228 15.70 -1.19 -21.74
N THR A 229 14.90 -2.26 -21.81
CA THR A 229 15.00 -3.26 -22.89
C THR A 229 13.88 -3.18 -23.93
N GLU A 230 12.99 -2.17 -23.83
CA GLU A 230 11.73 -2.15 -24.57
C GLU A 230 11.62 -0.95 -25.49
N GLY A 231 11.00 -1.17 -26.66
CA GLY A 231 10.76 -0.11 -27.64
C GLY A 231 9.67 0.89 -27.19
N PRO A 232 9.58 2.07 -27.84
CA PRO A 232 8.65 3.14 -27.46
C PRO A 232 7.17 2.71 -27.45
N GLU A 233 6.77 1.85 -28.38
CA GLU A 233 5.38 1.34 -28.45
C GLU A 233 5.01 0.46 -27.26
N GLU A 234 5.94 -0.40 -26.83
CA GLU A 234 5.74 -1.24 -25.64
C GLU A 234 5.68 -0.40 -24.36
N GLN A 235 6.52 0.62 -24.26
CA GLN A 235 6.48 1.57 -23.15
C GLN A 235 5.14 2.32 -23.09
N ALA A 236 4.64 2.82 -24.23
CA ALA A 236 3.35 3.49 -24.31
C ALA A 236 2.20 2.56 -23.88
N ARG A 237 2.21 1.31 -24.35
CA ARG A 237 1.22 0.30 -23.96
C ARG A 237 1.22 0.03 -22.44
N ARG A 238 2.40 -0.08 -21.83
CA ARG A 238 2.54 -0.29 -20.38
C ARG A 238 2.06 0.90 -19.57
N LEU A 239 2.33 2.12 -20.03
CA LEU A 239 1.85 3.33 -19.36
C LEU A 239 0.31 3.41 -19.41
N GLU A 240 -0.30 3.05 -20.53
CA GLU A 240 -1.75 3.01 -20.63
C GLU A 240 -2.35 1.93 -19.73
N THR A 241 -1.76 0.73 -19.71
CA THR A 241 -2.16 -0.33 -18.77
C THR A 241 -2.06 0.16 -17.32
N ALA A 242 -0.97 0.84 -16.95
CA ALA A 242 -0.79 1.34 -15.58
C ALA A 242 -1.85 2.39 -15.18
N LYS A 243 -2.34 3.22 -16.12
CA LYS A 243 -3.45 4.15 -15.84
C LYS A 243 -4.75 3.40 -15.55
N VAL A 244 -5.05 2.38 -16.37
CA VAL A 244 -6.23 1.53 -16.17
C VAL A 244 -6.13 0.78 -14.84
N GLU A 245 -4.95 0.25 -14.53
CA GLU A 245 -4.69 -0.41 -13.25
C GLU A 245 -4.87 0.54 -12.05
N LEU A 246 -4.38 1.78 -12.14
CA LEU A 246 -4.56 2.78 -11.08
C LEU A 246 -6.03 3.17 -10.85
N ALA A 247 -6.85 3.19 -11.90
CA ALA A 247 -8.27 3.49 -11.78
C ALA A 247 -9.02 2.44 -10.93
N ALA A 248 -8.51 1.22 -10.84
CA ALA A 248 -9.11 0.15 -10.05
C ALA A 248 -8.95 0.31 -8.52
N GLN A 249 -8.23 1.32 -8.04
CA GLN A 249 -8.01 1.54 -6.59
C GLN A 249 -9.31 1.65 -5.78
N GLU A 250 -10.39 2.15 -6.38
CA GLU A 250 -11.69 2.33 -5.70
C GLU A 250 -12.40 0.99 -5.41
N GLU A 251 -11.96 -0.11 -6.04
CA GLU A 251 -12.49 -1.45 -5.81
C GLU A 251 -11.91 -2.11 -4.54
N PHE A 252 -10.93 -1.47 -3.89
CA PHE A 252 -10.17 -2.01 -2.78
C PHE A 252 -10.59 -1.39 -1.44
N ASP A 253 -10.44 -2.17 -0.36
CA ASP A 253 -10.85 -1.76 0.99
C ASP A 253 -9.90 -0.74 1.62
N ALA A 254 -8.63 -0.76 1.22
CA ALA A 254 -7.61 0.15 1.70
C ALA A 254 -6.56 0.45 0.63
N THR A 255 -5.89 1.59 0.76
CA THR A 255 -4.75 1.97 -0.08
C THR A 255 -3.53 2.22 0.78
N VAL A 256 -2.36 1.74 0.32
CA VAL A 256 -1.06 1.97 0.95
C VAL A 256 -0.13 2.61 -0.08
N VAL A 257 0.55 3.70 0.29
CA VAL A 257 1.47 4.41 -0.61
C VAL A 257 2.90 3.91 -0.39
N ASN A 258 3.52 3.31 -1.40
CA ASN A 258 4.89 2.80 -1.36
C ASN A 258 5.93 3.91 -1.52
N THR A 259 6.01 4.81 -0.54
CA THR A 259 7.09 5.82 -0.43
C THR A 259 8.37 5.23 0.12
N ASP A 260 8.23 4.32 1.08
CA ASP A 260 9.30 3.62 1.79
C ASP A 260 8.82 2.19 2.05
N VAL A 261 9.64 1.21 1.70
CA VAL A 261 9.25 -0.22 1.76
C VAL A 261 8.95 -0.68 3.19
N PRO A 262 9.78 -0.41 4.19
CA PRO A 262 9.48 -0.72 5.59
C PRO A 262 8.16 -0.13 6.10
N GLU A 263 7.85 1.12 5.71
CA GLU A 263 6.62 1.79 6.14
C GLU A 263 5.38 1.18 5.45
N ALA A 264 5.46 0.97 4.14
CA ALA A 264 4.38 0.32 3.39
C ALA A 264 4.12 -1.11 3.89
N ALA A 265 5.17 -1.88 4.17
CA ALA A 265 5.07 -3.22 4.73
C ALA A 265 4.36 -3.21 6.08
N ARG A 266 4.73 -2.29 6.98
CA ARG A 266 4.07 -2.15 8.27
C ARG A 266 2.59 -1.79 8.12
N GLU A 267 2.25 -0.82 7.25
CA GLU A 267 0.86 -0.44 7.00
C GLU A 267 0.02 -1.64 6.49
N VAL A 268 0.59 -2.47 5.62
CA VAL A 268 -0.07 -3.70 5.14
C VAL A 268 -0.28 -4.69 6.28
N VAL A 269 0.72 -4.89 7.15
CA VAL A 269 0.61 -5.82 8.29
C VAL A 269 -0.37 -5.31 9.34
N ASP A 270 -0.40 -3.99 9.62
CA ASP A 270 -1.36 -3.39 10.55
C ASP A 270 -2.82 -3.62 10.09
N LEU A 271 -3.05 -3.72 8.77
CA LEU A 271 -4.37 -4.04 8.21
C LEU A 271 -4.79 -5.52 8.41
N MET A 272 -3.88 -6.42 8.78
CA MET A 272 -4.17 -7.83 9.08
C MET A 272 -4.62 -8.04 10.53
N THR A 273 -4.26 -7.12 11.41
CA THR A 273 -4.44 -7.26 12.86
C THR A 273 -5.49 -6.30 13.43
N ALA A 274 -6.02 -5.40 12.59
CA ALA A 274 -7.01 -4.39 12.97
C ALA A 274 -8.43 -4.95 13.05
#